data_e3e3a663d673ffdbd846b99619894335
#
_entry.id   e3e3a663d673ffdbd846b99619894335
#
_cell.length_a   1.000
_cell.length_b   1.000
_cell.length_c   1.000
_cell.angle_alpha   90.00
_cell.angle_beta   90.00
_cell.angle_gamma   90.00
#
_symmetry.space_group_name_H-M   'P 1'
#
loop_
_entity.id
_entity.type
_entity.pdbx_description
1 polymer ?
#
loop_
_entity_poly.entity_id
_entity_poly.type
_entity_poly.pdbx_seq_one_letter_code
_entity_poly.pdbx_strand_id
1 'polypeptide(L)'
;MSVHSEIKRHTLRSLGAKKGKERVTMLTAYDVVTASCLDEAGVDILLVGDSLGNVVYGFETTLPVTFSMMLQHTAAVVRGSKQALVVADLPFLTYQVSVKEAVKNAGKCLAEAGAQAVKVEGASADMVKTVRKMVEAGIPVVGHIGLTPQSVHQMGGYYMHGKTENDAERLLREARALDEAGCFAIVLECVSEPLAKKISQEVRSLTIGIGSGSVCDGEVLVINDLLGYSPGKSPKFAPPKMDLKSLVKSVAEQFVQETKSVEGREVTQ
;
A
#
# COMPACT_ATOMS: atom_id res chain seq x y z
N MET A 1 5.75 15.71 -37.41
CA MET A 1 6.06 14.73 -36.32
C MET A 1 5.40 15.25 -35.07
N SER A 2 4.30 14.60 -34.66
CA SER A 2 3.54 14.96 -33.44
C SER A 2 4.35 14.54 -32.23
N VAL A 3 4.84 15.50 -31.46
CA VAL A 3 5.49 15.25 -30.15
C VAL A 3 4.39 15.04 -29.14
N HIS A 4 3.75 13.87 -29.19
CA HIS A 4 3.08 13.36 -28.00
C HIS A 4 4.21 12.88 -27.08
N SER A 5 4.49 13.64 -26.00
CA SER A 5 5.26 13.12 -24.89
C SER A 5 4.48 11.91 -24.36
N GLU A 6 4.93 10.70 -24.71
CA GLU A 6 4.36 9.48 -24.14
C GLU A 6 4.50 9.59 -22.62
N ILE A 7 3.38 9.69 -21.93
CA ILE A 7 3.32 9.62 -20.47
C ILE A 7 3.94 8.28 -20.09
N LYS A 8 5.12 8.31 -19.49
CA LYS A 8 5.90 7.11 -19.21
C LYS A 8 5.69 6.69 -17.77
N ARG A 9 5.21 5.45 -17.56
CA ARG A 9 5.06 4.86 -16.23
C ARG A 9 6.38 4.87 -15.47
N HIS A 10 6.31 5.14 -14.15
CA HIS A 10 7.44 5.00 -13.25
C HIS A 10 8.02 3.59 -13.30
N THR A 11 9.34 3.52 -13.26
CA THR A 11 10.11 2.27 -13.21
C THR A 11 10.90 2.21 -11.91
N LEU A 12 11.39 1.03 -11.54
CA LEU A 12 12.27 0.89 -10.37
C LEU A 12 13.48 1.83 -10.47
N ARG A 13 14.02 1.99 -11.68
CA ARG A 13 15.16 2.89 -11.93
C ARG A 13 14.81 4.35 -11.70
N SER A 14 13.65 4.82 -12.20
CA SER A 14 13.22 6.21 -12.02
C SER A 14 12.91 6.51 -10.55
N LEU A 15 12.27 5.58 -9.82
CA LEU A 15 12.02 5.71 -8.40
C LEU A 15 13.31 5.67 -7.59
N GLY A 16 14.20 4.71 -7.85
CA GLY A 16 15.50 4.61 -7.17
C GLY A 16 16.38 5.85 -7.34
N ALA A 17 16.27 6.56 -8.47
CA ALA A 17 17.00 7.81 -8.71
C ALA A 17 16.52 8.98 -7.80
N LYS A 18 15.35 8.88 -7.15
CA LYS A 18 14.82 9.85 -6.20
C LYS A 18 15.47 9.74 -4.82
N LYS A 19 16.05 8.57 -4.46
CA LYS A 19 16.66 8.36 -3.13
C LYS A 19 17.67 9.46 -2.77
N GLY A 20 17.45 10.07 -1.61
CA GLY A 20 18.28 11.17 -1.11
C GLY A 20 18.14 12.51 -1.86
N LYS A 21 17.19 12.63 -2.81
CA LYS A 21 16.98 13.85 -3.61
C LYS A 21 15.55 14.36 -3.54
N GLU A 22 14.58 13.48 -3.70
CA GLU A 22 13.16 13.79 -3.75
C GLU A 22 12.38 12.68 -3.04
N ARG A 23 11.40 13.05 -2.22
CA ARG A 23 10.57 12.07 -1.51
C ARG A 23 9.62 11.37 -2.47
N VAL A 24 9.52 10.06 -2.31
CA VAL A 24 8.57 9.22 -3.05
C VAL A 24 7.21 9.29 -2.37
N THR A 25 6.17 9.53 -3.15
CA THR A 25 4.78 9.52 -2.69
C THR A 25 4.15 8.17 -2.99
N MET A 26 3.51 7.57 -1.98
CA MET A 26 2.77 6.31 -2.12
C MET A 26 1.41 6.44 -1.46
N LEU A 27 0.33 6.06 -2.16
CA LEU A 27 -1.01 6.02 -1.60
C LEU A 27 -1.67 4.70 -1.94
N THR A 28 -2.54 4.22 -1.04
CA THR A 28 -3.37 3.06 -1.40
C THR A 28 -4.43 3.47 -2.42
N ALA A 29 -4.80 2.53 -3.29
CA ALA A 29 -5.92 2.66 -4.21
C ALA A 29 -6.60 1.30 -4.36
N TYR A 30 -7.92 1.29 -4.54
CA TYR A 30 -8.69 0.05 -4.55
C TYR A 30 -9.66 -0.05 -5.73
N ASP A 31 -9.79 0.98 -6.53
CA ASP A 31 -10.69 1.06 -7.69
C ASP A 31 -10.12 1.95 -8.80
N VAL A 32 -10.77 1.92 -9.96
CA VAL A 32 -10.33 2.62 -11.16
C VAL A 32 -10.42 4.15 -11.04
N VAL A 33 -11.45 4.68 -10.36
CA VAL A 33 -11.67 6.13 -10.25
C VAL A 33 -10.65 6.74 -9.30
N THR A 34 -10.50 6.15 -8.11
CA THR A 34 -9.48 6.57 -7.15
C THR A 34 -8.10 6.51 -7.77
N ALA A 35 -7.77 5.40 -8.46
CA ALA A 35 -6.48 5.25 -9.12
C ALA A 35 -6.21 6.35 -10.16
N SER A 36 -7.21 6.70 -10.99
CA SER A 36 -7.08 7.76 -11.99
C SER A 36 -6.82 9.13 -11.34
N CYS A 37 -7.58 9.47 -10.31
CA CYS A 37 -7.38 10.73 -9.58
C CYS A 37 -5.97 10.84 -8.97
N LEU A 38 -5.48 9.77 -8.36
CA LEU A 38 -4.15 9.75 -7.74
C LEU A 38 -3.02 9.78 -8.80
N ASP A 39 -3.20 9.07 -9.91
CA ASP A 39 -2.26 9.05 -11.03
C ASP A 39 -2.13 10.44 -11.68
N GLU A 40 -3.27 11.11 -11.92
CA GLU A 40 -3.32 12.47 -12.44
C GLU A 40 -2.75 13.51 -11.47
N ALA A 41 -2.87 13.26 -10.15
CA ALA A 41 -2.26 14.09 -9.12
C ALA A 41 -0.74 13.90 -9.01
N GLY A 42 -0.15 12.93 -9.72
CA GLY A 42 1.29 12.70 -9.76
C GLY A 42 1.80 11.83 -8.60
N VAL A 43 0.97 10.95 -8.03
CA VAL A 43 1.43 9.97 -7.03
C VAL A 43 2.37 8.97 -7.70
N ASP A 44 3.56 8.75 -7.11
CA ASP A 44 4.59 7.89 -7.70
C ASP A 44 4.25 6.40 -7.69
N ILE A 45 3.63 5.94 -6.59
CA ILE A 45 3.31 4.52 -6.37
C ILE A 45 1.86 4.40 -5.88
N LEU A 46 1.09 3.54 -6.53
CA LEU A 46 -0.22 3.11 -6.06
C LEU A 46 -0.11 1.73 -5.42
N LEU A 47 -0.46 1.62 -4.15
CA LEU A 47 -0.49 0.36 -3.41
C LEU A 47 -1.92 -0.20 -3.39
N VAL A 48 -2.13 -1.36 -3.96
CA VAL A 48 -3.33 -2.13 -3.69
C VAL A 48 -3.06 -2.94 -2.43
N GLY A 49 -3.34 -2.31 -1.28
CA GLY A 49 -3.02 -2.86 0.04
C GLY A 49 -4.10 -3.82 0.54
N ASP A 50 -3.72 -4.81 1.35
CA ASP A 50 -4.67 -5.69 2.05
C ASP A 50 -5.53 -4.94 3.07
N SER A 51 -5.17 -3.69 3.42
CA SER A 51 -6.02 -2.72 4.13
C SER A 51 -7.40 -2.50 3.48
N LEU A 52 -7.57 -2.90 2.18
CA LEU A 52 -8.90 -2.98 1.57
C LEU A 52 -9.89 -3.82 2.38
N GLY A 53 -9.40 -4.81 3.13
CA GLY A 53 -10.21 -5.60 4.06
C GLY A 53 -10.95 -4.72 5.07
N ASN A 54 -10.25 -3.75 5.64
CA ASN A 54 -10.83 -2.83 6.61
C ASN A 54 -11.68 -1.72 5.96
N VAL A 55 -11.15 -1.05 4.92
CA VAL A 55 -11.75 0.20 4.43
C VAL A 55 -12.76 0.01 3.28
N VAL A 56 -12.72 -1.14 2.58
CA VAL A 56 -13.66 -1.47 1.50
C VAL A 56 -14.65 -2.55 1.93
N TYR A 57 -14.16 -3.62 2.57
CA TYR A 57 -15.01 -4.76 2.96
C TYR A 57 -15.53 -4.68 4.41
N GLY A 58 -14.99 -3.77 5.24
CA GLY A 58 -15.43 -3.61 6.63
C GLY A 58 -15.01 -4.74 7.57
N PHE A 59 -13.97 -5.52 7.22
CA PHE A 59 -13.43 -6.55 8.10
C PHE A 59 -12.67 -5.91 9.27
N GLU A 60 -12.63 -6.57 10.41
CA GLU A 60 -11.89 -6.10 11.58
C GLU A 60 -10.37 -6.16 11.40
N THR A 61 -9.89 -7.11 10.59
CA THR A 61 -8.47 -7.32 10.27
C THR A 61 -8.28 -7.51 8.78
N THR A 62 -7.01 -7.49 8.30
CA THR A 62 -6.69 -7.79 6.90
C THR A 62 -6.68 -9.28 6.57
N LEU A 63 -6.73 -10.16 7.58
CA LEU A 63 -6.61 -11.62 7.42
C LEU A 63 -7.66 -12.27 6.51
N PRO A 64 -8.95 -11.82 6.48
CA PRO A 64 -9.96 -12.40 5.59
C PRO A 64 -9.79 -12.05 4.11
N VAL A 65 -8.87 -11.13 3.77
CA VAL A 65 -8.64 -10.72 2.38
C VAL A 65 -8.12 -11.91 1.56
N THR A 66 -8.85 -12.26 0.51
CA THR A 66 -8.47 -13.37 -0.36
C THR A 66 -7.57 -12.93 -1.51
N PHE A 67 -6.81 -13.85 -2.06
CA PHE A 67 -5.98 -13.59 -3.24
C PHE A 67 -6.80 -13.14 -4.46
N SER A 68 -8.02 -13.69 -4.63
CA SER A 68 -8.93 -13.27 -5.69
C SER A 68 -9.37 -11.80 -5.56
N MET A 69 -9.69 -11.35 -4.34
CA MET A 69 -9.98 -9.93 -4.08
C MET A 69 -8.80 -9.05 -4.51
N MET A 70 -7.58 -9.41 -4.09
CA MET A 70 -6.38 -8.65 -4.45
C MET A 70 -6.16 -8.57 -5.96
N LEU A 71 -6.33 -9.66 -6.69
CA LEU A 71 -6.21 -9.66 -8.16
C LEU A 71 -7.24 -8.73 -8.83
N GLN A 72 -8.50 -8.78 -8.38
CA GLN A 72 -9.57 -7.97 -8.96
C GLN A 72 -9.35 -6.47 -8.73
N HIS A 73 -9.03 -6.07 -7.49
CA HIS A 73 -8.73 -4.70 -7.14
C HIS A 73 -7.46 -4.20 -7.84
N THR A 74 -6.41 -5.02 -7.89
CA THR A 74 -5.17 -4.68 -8.60
C THR A 74 -5.44 -4.43 -10.08
N ALA A 75 -6.20 -5.29 -10.76
CA ALA A 75 -6.55 -5.10 -12.16
C ALA A 75 -7.38 -3.82 -12.38
N ALA A 76 -8.26 -3.45 -11.45
CA ALA A 76 -9.02 -2.19 -11.52
C ALA A 76 -8.10 -0.97 -11.38
N VAL A 77 -7.19 -0.96 -10.40
CA VAL A 77 -6.21 0.12 -10.19
C VAL A 77 -5.27 0.26 -11.39
N VAL A 78 -4.79 -0.84 -11.95
CA VAL A 78 -3.93 -0.83 -13.15
C VAL A 78 -4.63 -0.17 -14.34
N ARG A 79 -5.93 -0.44 -14.55
CA ARG A 79 -6.71 0.23 -15.61
C ARG A 79 -6.89 1.73 -15.39
N GLY A 80 -6.93 2.17 -14.13
CA GLY A 80 -7.05 3.59 -13.76
C GLY A 80 -5.74 4.37 -13.82
N SER A 81 -4.57 3.71 -13.85
CA SER A 81 -3.27 4.37 -13.77
C SER A 81 -2.46 4.26 -15.06
N LYS A 82 -1.72 5.33 -15.40
CA LYS A 82 -0.85 5.42 -16.58
C LYS A 82 0.60 5.71 -16.20
N GLN A 83 0.85 6.44 -15.12
CA GLN A 83 2.14 6.97 -14.69
C GLN A 83 2.68 6.30 -13.44
N ALA A 84 1.83 6.12 -12.42
CA ALA A 84 2.22 5.52 -11.16
C ALA A 84 2.65 4.06 -11.32
N LEU A 85 3.63 3.62 -10.53
CA LEU A 85 3.97 2.20 -10.39
C LEU A 85 2.95 1.53 -9.47
N VAL A 86 2.30 0.46 -9.95
CA VAL A 86 1.28 -0.26 -9.15
C VAL A 86 1.93 -1.44 -8.43
N VAL A 87 1.78 -1.46 -7.10
CA VAL A 87 2.21 -2.53 -6.20
C VAL A 87 0.99 -3.31 -5.71
N ALA A 88 0.98 -4.63 -5.85
CA ALA A 88 -0.04 -5.51 -5.29
C ALA A 88 0.45 -6.12 -3.97
N ASP A 89 -0.31 -5.95 -2.89
CA ASP A 89 -0.04 -6.63 -1.63
C ASP A 89 -0.38 -8.11 -1.74
N LEU A 90 0.49 -8.99 -1.27
CA LEU A 90 0.15 -10.41 -1.15
C LEU A 90 -0.58 -10.62 0.17
N PRO A 91 -1.84 -11.10 0.18
CA PRO A 91 -2.59 -11.31 1.40
C PRO A 91 -2.06 -12.48 2.22
N PHE A 92 -2.46 -12.50 3.48
CA PHE A 92 -2.09 -13.52 4.46
C PHE A 92 -2.22 -14.96 3.91
N LEU A 93 -1.23 -15.79 4.19
CA LEU A 93 -1.08 -17.20 3.75
C LEU A 93 -0.92 -17.42 2.25
N THR A 94 -0.76 -16.39 1.44
CA THR A 94 -0.51 -16.56 0.00
C THR A 94 0.98 -16.58 -0.38
N TYR A 95 1.85 -16.29 0.59
CA TYR A 95 3.31 -16.25 0.37
C TYR A 95 4.13 -16.83 1.54
N GLN A 96 3.49 -17.10 2.70
CA GLN A 96 4.17 -17.64 3.88
C GLN A 96 4.33 -19.16 3.84
N VAL A 97 3.47 -19.87 3.10
CA VAL A 97 3.38 -21.34 3.12
C VAL A 97 4.60 -21.99 2.45
N SER A 98 4.99 -21.51 1.29
CA SER A 98 6.17 -22.00 0.57
C SER A 98 6.70 -20.99 -0.44
N VAL A 99 8.02 -21.06 -0.69
CA VAL A 99 8.67 -20.24 -1.73
C VAL A 99 8.03 -20.43 -3.11
N LYS A 100 7.67 -21.68 -3.46
CA LYS A 100 7.06 -22.00 -4.76
C LYS A 100 5.70 -21.34 -4.92
N GLU A 101 4.87 -21.38 -3.90
CA GLU A 101 3.53 -20.77 -3.91
C GLU A 101 3.64 -19.24 -3.93
N ALA A 102 4.53 -18.67 -3.13
CA ALA A 102 4.81 -17.26 -3.09
C ALA A 102 5.21 -16.69 -4.46
N VAL A 103 6.18 -17.31 -5.14
CA VAL A 103 6.61 -16.91 -6.50
C VAL A 103 5.47 -17.05 -7.50
N LYS A 104 4.67 -18.14 -7.43
CA LYS A 104 3.51 -18.35 -8.30
C LYS A 104 2.46 -17.25 -8.11
N ASN A 105 2.12 -16.92 -6.87
CA ASN A 105 1.11 -15.90 -6.56
C ASN A 105 1.62 -14.49 -6.92
N ALA A 106 2.86 -14.17 -6.59
CA ALA A 106 3.48 -12.92 -7.02
C ALA A 106 3.49 -12.76 -8.56
N GLY A 107 3.86 -13.83 -9.29
CA GLY A 107 3.81 -13.86 -10.75
C GLY A 107 2.42 -13.64 -11.33
N LYS A 108 1.36 -14.15 -10.67
CA LYS A 108 -0.04 -13.90 -11.08
C LYS A 108 -0.44 -12.43 -10.90
N CYS A 109 0.01 -11.76 -9.84
CA CYS A 109 -0.25 -10.32 -9.68
C CYS A 109 0.29 -9.52 -10.88
N LEU A 110 1.45 -9.88 -11.41
CA LEU A 110 2.03 -9.23 -12.59
C LEU A 110 1.33 -9.66 -13.88
N ALA A 111 1.18 -10.97 -14.09
CA ALA A 111 0.71 -11.53 -15.36
C ALA A 111 -0.81 -11.38 -15.57
N GLU A 112 -1.62 -11.58 -14.53
CA GLU A 112 -3.07 -11.60 -14.63
C GLU A 112 -3.69 -10.23 -14.26
N ALA A 113 -3.14 -9.54 -13.24
CA ALA A 113 -3.67 -8.26 -12.79
C ALA A 113 -2.90 -7.04 -13.32
N GLY A 114 -1.70 -7.23 -13.90
CA GLY A 114 -0.90 -6.17 -14.52
C GLY A 114 -0.11 -5.31 -13.54
N ALA A 115 0.05 -5.72 -12.27
CA ALA A 115 0.92 -5.04 -11.32
C ALA A 115 2.37 -5.00 -11.81
N GLN A 116 3.13 -4.00 -11.36
CA GLN A 116 4.56 -3.89 -11.66
C GLN A 116 5.46 -4.40 -10.53
N ALA A 117 4.89 -4.58 -9.34
CA ALA A 117 5.60 -5.11 -8.17
C ALA A 117 4.60 -5.75 -7.18
N VAL A 118 5.14 -6.47 -6.20
CA VAL A 118 4.36 -7.02 -5.08
C VAL A 118 4.90 -6.54 -3.74
N LYS A 119 4.05 -6.54 -2.68
CA LYS A 119 4.49 -6.29 -1.29
C LYS A 119 4.31 -7.56 -0.46
N VAL A 120 5.23 -7.78 0.47
CA VAL A 120 5.22 -8.88 1.46
C VAL A 120 5.66 -8.37 2.83
N GLU A 121 5.14 -8.97 3.90
CA GLU A 121 5.44 -8.60 5.29
C GLU A 121 6.44 -9.57 5.95
N GLY A 122 7.30 -9.00 6.79
CA GLY A 122 8.27 -9.72 7.60
C GLY A 122 9.61 -9.96 6.90
N ALA A 123 10.60 -10.38 7.72
CA ALA A 123 11.97 -10.63 7.28
C ALA A 123 12.59 -11.84 8.02
N SER A 124 11.79 -12.87 8.33
CA SER A 124 12.34 -14.13 8.79
C SER A 124 13.29 -14.74 7.76
N ALA A 125 14.15 -15.68 8.16
CA ALA A 125 15.08 -16.33 7.23
C ALA A 125 14.37 -16.93 6.00
N ASP A 126 13.20 -17.56 6.20
CA ASP A 126 12.39 -18.10 5.10
C ASP A 126 11.77 -17.00 4.24
N MET A 127 11.35 -15.87 4.84
CA MET A 127 10.83 -14.73 4.09
C MET A 127 11.91 -14.08 3.23
N VAL A 128 13.10 -13.86 3.76
CA VAL A 128 14.25 -13.35 3.02
C VAL A 128 14.59 -14.25 1.83
N LYS A 129 14.57 -15.59 2.03
CA LYS A 129 14.73 -16.57 0.95
C LYS A 129 13.63 -16.46 -0.09
N THR A 130 12.38 -16.27 0.34
CA THR A 130 11.21 -16.10 -0.53
C THR A 130 11.34 -14.84 -1.39
N VAL A 131 11.69 -13.70 -0.77
CA VAL A 131 11.94 -12.43 -1.45
C VAL A 131 13.05 -12.58 -2.51
N ARG A 132 14.19 -13.17 -2.12
CA ARG A 132 15.31 -13.42 -3.05
C ARG A 132 14.85 -14.23 -4.25
N LYS A 133 14.03 -15.26 -4.03
CA LYS A 133 13.53 -16.11 -5.12
C LYS A 133 12.53 -15.39 -6.04
N MET A 134 11.70 -14.48 -5.51
CA MET A 134 10.85 -13.62 -6.31
C MET A 134 11.70 -12.69 -7.20
N VAL A 135 12.70 -12.01 -6.60
CA VAL A 135 13.60 -11.10 -7.31
C VAL A 135 14.40 -11.81 -8.41
N GLU A 136 14.94 -13.01 -8.12
CA GLU A 136 15.62 -13.85 -9.12
C GLU A 136 14.69 -14.28 -10.27
N ALA A 137 13.39 -14.42 -10.01
CA ALA A 137 12.38 -14.70 -11.02
C ALA A 137 11.94 -13.46 -11.83
N GLY A 138 12.53 -12.27 -11.57
CA GLY A 138 12.21 -11.02 -12.25
C GLY A 138 10.99 -10.29 -11.66
N ILE A 139 10.54 -10.64 -10.45
CA ILE A 139 9.41 -10.02 -9.79
C ILE A 139 9.95 -8.94 -8.82
N PRO A 140 9.65 -7.65 -9.03
CA PRO A 140 10.03 -6.59 -8.09
C PRO A 140 9.27 -6.72 -6.77
N VAL A 141 10.00 -6.54 -5.64
CA VAL A 141 9.44 -6.74 -4.31
C VAL A 141 9.61 -5.50 -3.44
N VAL A 142 8.54 -5.13 -2.74
CA VAL A 142 8.53 -4.22 -1.60
C VAL A 142 8.48 -5.08 -0.32
N GLY A 143 9.48 -4.94 0.54
CA GLY A 143 9.45 -5.54 1.87
C GLY A 143 8.65 -4.68 2.85
N HIS A 144 8.23 -5.24 3.98
CA HIS A 144 7.53 -4.51 5.03
C HIS A 144 7.93 -5.02 6.41
N ILE A 145 8.44 -4.13 7.26
CA ILE A 145 8.85 -4.41 8.63
C ILE A 145 8.35 -3.34 9.61
N GLY A 146 8.50 -3.61 10.89
CA GLY A 146 7.92 -2.83 11.98
C GLY A 146 6.59 -3.44 12.38
N LEU A 147 5.52 -2.68 12.39
CA LEU A 147 4.18 -3.22 12.51
C LEU A 147 3.82 -3.95 11.22
N THR A 148 3.39 -5.20 11.34
CA THR A 148 2.94 -6.04 10.22
C THR A 148 1.49 -6.49 10.49
N PRO A 149 0.48 -5.82 9.89
CA PRO A 149 -0.95 -6.09 10.14
C PRO A 149 -1.36 -7.55 9.97
N GLN A 150 -0.75 -8.28 9.04
CA GLN A 150 -1.00 -9.70 8.86
C GLN A 150 -0.55 -10.57 10.05
N SER A 151 0.33 -10.04 10.91
CA SER A 151 0.81 -10.71 12.13
C SER A 151 0.17 -10.17 13.41
N VAL A 152 -0.98 -9.46 13.31
CA VAL A 152 -1.63 -8.75 14.43
C VAL A 152 -1.86 -9.61 15.66
N HIS A 153 -2.26 -10.88 15.48
CA HIS A 153 -2.49 -11.81 16.60
C HIS A 153 -1.19 -12.21 17.31
N GLN A 154 -0.09 -12.31 16.59
CA GLN A 154 1.22 -12.60 17.18
C GLN A 154 1.81 -11.37 17.88
N MET A 155 1.58 -10.18 17.33
CA MET A 155 2.11 -8.93 17.87
C MET A 155 1.37 -8.43 19.11
N GLY A 156 0.11 -8.84 19.33
CA GLY A 156 -0.68 -8.42 20.48
C GLY A 156 -1.18 -6.97 20.42
N GLY A 157 -1.17 -6.34 19.25
CA GLY A 157 -1.72 -4.99 19.01
C GLY A 157 -0.82 -4.04 18.23
N TYR A 158 -1.27 -2.80 18.11
CA TYR A 158 -0.61 -1.72 17.36
C TYR A 158 0.25 -0.89 18.30
N TYR A 159 1.57 -0.95 18.17
CA TYR A 159 2.52 -0.15 18.96
C TYR A 159 3.74 0.28 18.14
N MET A 160 4.46 1.28 18.67
CA MET A 160 5.67 1.80 18.04
C MET A 160 6.85 0.85 18.28
N HIS A 161 7.48 0.41 17.22
CA HIS A 161 8.65 -0.48 17.19
C HIS A 161 9.98 0.28 17.25
N GLY A 162 11.06 -0.43 17.65
CA GLY A 162 12.40 0.13 17.68
C GLY A 162 12.66 1.09 18.84
N LYS A 163 11.89 0.99 19.95
CA LYS A 163 12.12 1.78 21.18
C LYS A 163 13.15 1.15 22.10
N THR A 164 13.31 -0.16 22.10
CA THR A 164 14.33 -0.85 22.85
C THR A 164 15.52 -1.19 21.94
N GLU A 165 16.71 -1.31 22.52
CA GLU A 165 17.93 -1.62 21.77
C GLU A 165 17.80 -2.95 21.01
N ASN A 166 17.31 -4.01 21.67
CA ASN A 166 17.08 -5.30 21.04
C ASN A 166 16.12 -5.25 19.85
N ASP A 167 15.01 -4.49 19.98
CA ASP A 167 14.03 -4.35 18.89
C ASP A 167 14.61 -3.50 17.74
N ALA A 168 15.37 -2.46 18.07
CA ALA A 168 16.05 -1.63 17.09
C ALA A 168 17.10 -2.42 16.29
N GLU A 169 17.92 -3.22 16.97
CA GLU A 169 18.90 -4.09 16.30
C GLU A 169 18.23 -5.15 15.43
N ARG A 170 17.13 -5.76 15.90
CA ARG A 170 16.35 -6.71 15.14
C ARG A 170 15.85 -6.08 13.83
N LEU A 171 15.16 -4.94 13.90
CA LEU A 171 14.63 -4.25 12.72
C LEU A 171 15.72 -3.80 11.75
N LEU A 172 16.86 -3.37 12.27
CA LEU A 172 18.02 -3.02 11.44
C LEU A 172 18.57 -4.22 10.66
N ARG A 173 18.70 -5.38 11.33
CA ARG A 173 19.09 -6.63 10.65
C ARG A 173 18.06 -7.07 9.63
N GLU A 174 16.77 -6.96 9.93
CA GLU A 174 15.66 -7.26 9.02
C GLU A 174 15.70 -6.39 7.76
N ALA A 175 15.88 -5.08 7.93
CA ALA A 175 15.97 -4.14 6.81
C ALA A 175 17.16 -4.46 5.88
N ARG A 176 18.33 -4.71 6.47
CA ARG A 176 19.54 -5.13 5.70
C ARG A 176 19.31 -6.44 4.95
N ALA A 177 18.69 -7.43 5.58
CA ALA A 177 18.43 -8.71 4.96
C ALA A 177 17.47 -8.62 3.76
N LEU A 178 16.43 -7.75 3.85
CA LEU A 178 15.53 -7.47 2.73
C LEU A 178 16.23 -6.68 1.60
N ASP A 179 17.07 -5.70 1.94
CA ASP A 179 17.89 -4.96 0.96
C ASP A 179 18.85 -5.90 0.20
N GLU A 180 19.54 -6.79 0.92
CA GLU A 180 20.43 -7.80 0.34
C GLU A 180 19.68 -8.87 -0.47
N ALA A 181 18.43 -9.16 -0.13
CA ALA A 181 17.56 -10.04 -0.91
C ALA A 181 17.07 -9.40 -2.21
N GLY A 182 17.22 -8.08 -2.38
CA GLY A 182 16.91 -7.34 -3.60
C GLY A 182 15.56 -6.62 -3.59
N CYS A 183 14.96 -6.35 -2.44
CA CYS A 183 13.84 -5.42 -2.37
C CYS A 183 14.24 -4.08 -2.99
N PHE A 184 13.36 -3.47 -3.81
CA PHE A 184 13.62 -2.12 -4.32
C PHE A 184 13.13 -1.04 -3.36
N ALA A 185 12.19 -1.39 -2.47
CA ALA A 185 11.67 -0.54 -1.41
C ALA A 185 11.34 -1.37 -0.16
N ILE A 186 11.37 -0.73 1.01
CA ILE A 186 11.01 -1.34 2.30
C ILE A 186 10.07 -0.37 3.02
N VAL A 187 8.86 -0.84 3.33
CA VAL A 187 7.91 -0.12 4.18
C VAL A 187 8.37 -0.26 5.63
N LEU A 188 8.44 0.87 6.33
CA LEU A 188 8.71 0.99 7.76
C LEU A 188 7.43 1.47 8.44
N GLU A 189 6.67 0.56 9.06
CA GLU A 189 5.41 0.91 9.71
C GLU A 189 5.57 0.99 11.22
N CYS A 190 5.15 2.14 11.79
CA CYS A 190 5.24 2.41 13.23
C CYS A 190 6.64 2.14 13.80
N VAL A 191 7.70 2.50 13.09
CA VAL A 191 9.10 2.42 13.53
C VAL A 191 9.50 3.78 14.10
N SER A 192 10.21 3.78 15.23
CA SER A 192 10.70 5.02 15.85
C SER A 192 11.54 5.85 14.86
N GLU A 193 11.30 7.15 14.81
CA GLU A 193 11.93 8.04 13.83
C GLU A 193 13.47 7.98 13.82
N PRO A 194 14.16 7.93 14.99
CA PRO A 194 15.63 7.76 14.99
C PRO A 194 16.09 6.47 14.31
N LEU A 195 15.36 5.35 14.52
CA LEU A 195 15.67 4.08 13.88
C LEU A 195 15.32 4.10 12.39
N ALA A 196 14.18 4.64 12.01
CA ALA A 196 13.80 4.81 10.59
C ALA A 196 14.85 5.61 9.82
N LYS A 197 15.38 6.68 10.41
CA LYS A 197 16.50 7.47 9.85
C LYS A 197 17.76 6.61 9.65
N LYS A 198 18.13 5.84 10.67
CA LYS A 198 19.30 4.95 10.62
C LYS A 198 19.15 3.90 9.53
N ILE A 199 17.99 3.24 9.46
CA ILE A 199 17.68 2.25 8.40
C ILE A 199 17.80 2.90 7.02
N SER A 200 17.17 4.08 6.81
CA SER A 200 17.18 4.78 5.51
C SER A 200 18.59 5.13 5.03
N GLN A 201 19.52 5.38 5.96
CA GLN A 201 20.92 5.68 5.64
C GLN A 201 21.75 4.41 5.32
N GLU A 202 21.35 3.25 5.82
CA GLU A 202 22.13 2.02 5.72
C GLU A 202 21.72 1.12 4.55
N VAL A 203 20.46 1.19 4.10
CA VAL A 203 19.97 0.35 3.00
C VAL A 203 20.02 1.10 1.66
N ARG A 204 20.20 0.37 0.57
CA ARG A 204 20.13 0.88 -0.80
C ARG A 204 18.69 1.02 -1.28
N SER A 205 17.81 0.15 -0.81
CA SER A 205 16.38 0.18 -1.07
C SER A 205 15.77 1.52 -0.66
N LEU A 206 14.72 1.96 -1.34
CA LEU A 206 13.91 3.08 -0.88
C LEU A 206 13.22 2.72 0.43
N THR A 207 13.26 3.60 1.42
CA THR A 207 12.47 3.44 2.64
C THR A 207 11.18 4.25 2.54
N ILE A 208 10.05 3.59 2.78
CA ILE A 208 8.72 4.22 2.73
C ILE A 208 8.11 4.16 4.12
N GLY A 209 7.95 5.31 4.76
CA GLY A 209 7.43 5.39 6.13
C GLY A 209 5.91 5.42 6.19
N ILE A 210 5.35 4.82 7.23
CA ILE A 210 3.98 5.04 7.69
C ILE A 210 3.99 5.05 9.22
N GLY A 211 3.61 6.19 9.83
CA GLY A 211 3.74 6.36 11.27
C GLY A 211 5.18 6.31 11.79
N SER A 212 6.19 6.59 10.95
CA SER A 212 7.62 6.48 11.27
C SER A 212 8.38 7.82 11.18
N GLY A 213 7.66 8.94 11.31
CA GLY A 213 8.20 10.28 11.13
C GLY A 213 8.41 10.63 9.65
N SER A 214 9.23 11.67 9.41
CA SER A 214 9.42 12.25 8.06
C SER A 214 10.78 11.94 7.42
N VAL A 215 11.55 11.02 8.02
CA VAL A 215 12.96 10.77 7.70
C VAL A 215 13.22 9.71 6.63
N CYS A 216 12.17 9.00 6.19
CA CYS A 216 12.24 8.01 5.12
C CYS A 216 12.34 8.67 3.75
N ASP A 217 12.79 7.90 2.75
CA ASP A 217 12.86 8.35 1.35
C ASP A 217 11.47 8.65 0.75
N GLY A 218 10.41 8.09 1.33
CA GLY A 218 9.02 8.34 0.94
C GLY A 218 8.05 8.10 2.09
N GLU A 219 6.77 8.25 1.79
CA GLU A 219 5.67 8.05 2.74
C GLU A 219 4.51 7.33 2.06
N VAL A 220 3.87 6.40 2.78
CA VAL A 220 2.62 5.77 2.35
C VAL A 220 1.51 6.07 3.35
N LEU A 221 0.30 6.35 2.82
CA LEU A 221 -0.92 6.49 3.61
C LEU A 221 -2.06 5.69 2.97
N VAL A 222 -3.01 5.28 3.80
CA VAL A 222 -4.28 4.72 3.34
C VAL A 222 -5.14 5.88 2.84
N ILE A 223 -5.57 5.82 1.57
CA ILE A 223 -6.34 6.92 0.95
C ILE A 223 -7.62 7.25 1.72
N ASN A 224 -8.30 6.25 2.26
CA ASN A 224 -9.53 6.43 3.04
C ASN A 224 -9.27 7.25 4.31
N ASP A 225 -8.13 7.05 4.97
CA ASP A 225 -7.74 7.84 6.15
C ASP A 225 -7.45 9.28 5.75
N LEU A 226 -6.71 9.47 4.67
CA LEU A 226 -6.37 10.81 4.16
C LEU A 226 -7.62 11.61 3.79
N LEU A 227 -8.65 10.95 3.23
CA LEU A 227 -9.91 11.58 2.83
C LEU A 227 -10.95 11.68 3.96
N GLY A 228 -10.70 11.10 5.14
CA GLY A 228 -11.72 11.02 6.20
C GLY A 228 -12.92 10.15 5.80
N TYR A 229 -12.65 9.04 5.07
CA TYR A 229 -13.68 8.13 4.54
C TYR A 229 -13.50 6.69 5.04
N SER A 230 -12.86 6.53 6.19
CA SER A 230 -12.69 5.23 6.85
C SER A 230 -13.92 4.84 7.67
N PRO A 231 -14.22 3.52 7.84
CA PRO A 231 -15.31 3.05 8.70
C PRO A 231 -15.11 3.44 10.17
N GLY A 232 -13.86 3.47 10.63
CA GLY A 232 -13.45 3.82 11.98
C GLY A 232 -12.77 5.18 12.10
N LYS A 233 -12.01 5.38 13.18
CA LYS A 233 -11.17 6.57 13.38
C LYS A 233 -9.83 6.39 12.66
N SER A 234 -9.41 7.40 11.94
CA SER A 234 -8.08 7.42 11.32
C SER A 234 -6.97 7.36 12.38
N PRO A 235 -5.83 6.74 12.08
CA PRO A 235 -4.67 6.71 12.97
C PRO A 235 -4.18 8.11 13.32
N LYS A 236 -3.64 8.29 14.52
CA LYS A 236 -3.14 9.61 14.97
C LYS A 236 -2.04 10.19 14.08
N PHE A 237 -1.25 9.35 13.43
CA PHE A 237 -0.18 9.76 12.51
C PHE A 237 -0.70 10.12 11.11
N ALA A 238 -1.96 9.80 10.79
CA ALA A 238 -2.60 10.08 9.51
C ALA A 238 -3.90 10.87 9.73
N PRO A 239 -3.83 12.12 10.21
CA PRO A 239 -5.02 12.94 10.38
C PRO A 239 -5.66 13.21 9.01
N PRO A 240 -7.00 13.11 8.89
CA PRO A 240 -7.68 13.31 7.62
C PRO A 240 -7.50 14.75 7.13
N LYS A 241 -7.36 14.92 5.82
CA LYS A 241 -7.25 16.23 5.15
C LYS A 241 -8.62 16.81 4.79
N MET A 242 -9.66 15.98 4.81
CA MET A 242 -11.05 16.37 4.58
C MET A 242 -11.99 15.40 5.31
N ASP A 243 -13.29 15.70 5.31
CA ASP A 243 -14.35 14.82 5.80
C ASP A 243 -15.25 14.39 4.65
N LEU A 244 -14.75 13.49 3.80
CA LEU A 244 -15.50 12.97 2.66
C LEU A 244 -16.75 12.20 3.11
N LYS A 245 -16.71 11.54 4.29
CA LYS A 245 -17.85 10.78 4.81
C LYS A 245 -19.07 11.68 5.04
N SER A 246 -18.88 12.84 5.67
CA SER A 246 -19.95 13.83 5.87
C SER A 246 -20.43 14.43 4.56
N LEU A 247 -19.55 14.68 3.61
CA LEU A 247 -19.92 15.17 2.29
C LEU A 247 -20.81 14.18 1.53
N VAL A 248 -20.43 12.91 1.47
CA VAL A 248 -21.23 11.84 0.83
C VAL A 248 -22.59 11.72 1.49
N LYS A 249 -22.65 11.78 2.83
CA LYS A 249 -23.91 11.74 3.57
C LYS A 249 -24.79 12.92 3.21
N SER A 250 -24.26 14.15 3.20
CA SER A 250 -25.03 15.37 2.88
C SER A 250 -25.62 15.34 1.47
N VAL A 251 -24.83 14.92 0.48
CA VAL A 251 -25.32 14.79 -0.90
C VAL A 251 -26.43 13.74 -1.00
N ALA A 252 -26.30 12.62 -0.31
CA ALA A 252 -27.34 11.58 -0.27
C ALA A 252 -28.62 12.07 0.42
N GLU A 253 -28.51 12.83 1.53
CA GLU A 253 -29.65 13.43 2.22
C GLU A 253 -30.38 14.45 1.32
N GLN A 254 -29.66 15.28 0.59
CA GLN A 254 -30.23 16.21 -0.38
C GLN A 254 -31.01 15.46 -1.48
N PHE A 255 -30.42 14.44 -2.10
CA PHE A 255 -31.10 13.61 -3.10
C PHE A 255 -32.39 12.98 -2.56
N VAL A 256 -32.34 12.45 -1.31
CA VAL A 256 -33.54 11.87 -0.65
C VAL A 256 -34.64 12.91 -0.47
N GLN A 257 -34.28 14.12 -0.01
CA GLN A 257 -35.25 15.23 0.17
C GLN A 257 -35.85 15.64 -1.16
N GLU A 258 -35.03 15.91 -2.18
CA GLU A 258 -35.50 16.30 -3.53
C GLU A 258 -36.42 15.24 -4.13
N THR A 259 -36.04 13.94 -4.02
CA THR A 259 -36.86 12.85 -4.56
C THR A 259 -38.21 12.69 -3.85
N LYS A 260 -38.23 12.90 -2.54
CA LYS A 260 -39.47 12.76 -1.73
C LYS A 260 -40.38 14.01 -1.81
N SER A 261 -39.85 15.17 -2.14
CA SER A 261 -40.63 16.43 -2.28
C SER A 261 -41.35 16.56 -3.59
N VAL A 262 -41.14 15.69 -4.56
CA VAL A 262 -41.91 15.68 -5.82
C VAL A 262 -43.30 15.16 -5.53
N GLU A 263 -44.25 16.11 -5.20
CA GLU A 263 -45.69 15.83 -5.10
C GLU A 263 -46.24 15.47 -6.48
N GLY A 264 -47.07 14.41 -6.54
CA GLY A 264 -47.98 14.15 -7.65
C GLY A 264 -47.39 13.40 -8.85
N ARG A 265 -46.94 12.17 -8.69
CA ARG A 265 -47.19 11.19 -9.75
C ARG A 265 -48.59 10.63 -9.57
N GLU A 266 -49.59 11.22 -10.27
CA GLU A 266 -50.84 10.52 -10.50
C GLU A 266 -50.48 9.16 -11.14
N VAL A 267 -50.68 8.11 -10.39
CA VAL A 267 -50.69 6.74 -10.92
C VAL A 267 -51.98 6.65 -11.72
N THR A 268 -51.94 7.02 -13.00
CA THR A 268 -52.99 6.65 -13.94
C THR A 268 -53.04 5.13 -13.98
N GLN A 269 -54.09 4.57 -13.40
CA GLN A 269 -54.49 3.18 -13.46
C GLN A 269 -54.77 2.74 -14.90
#